data_13913c88fbb35c216312ce58b8e04d53
#
_entry.id   13913c88fbb35c216312ce58b8e04d53
#
_cell.length_a   1.000
_cell.length_b   1.000
_cell.length_c   1.000
_cell.angle_alpha   90.00
_cell.angle_beta   90.00
_cell.angle_gamma   90.00
#
_symmetry.space_group_name_H-M   'P 1'
#
loop_
_entity.id
_entity.type
_entity.pdbx_description
1 polymer ?
#
loop_
_entity_poly.entity_id
_entity_poly.type
_entity_poly.pdbx_seq_one_letter_code
_entity_poly.pdbx_strand_id
1 'polypeptide(L)'
;VNGKKYIEIGDYCLIGRNSHITAHEMPQYNTPVKISIGDGCMFGPDMHITAVNSIRIGKNVRTGKSVLISDNSHGDPKDMALRNIAPNARPIYSKGAIVIGDNVWIGEKAAILAGVTIGEGAIIGANAVVTKNIPPYSIAAGIPARIIK
;
A
#
# COMPACT_ATOMS: atom_id res chain seq x y z
N VAL A 1 -3.79 9.91 -11.44
CA VAL A 1 -3.10 8.64 -11.75
C VAL A 1 -1.86 8.93 -12.58
N ASN A 2 -0.70 8.47 -12.12
CA ASN A 2 0.58 8.63 -12.80
C ASN A 2 1.23 7.26 -13.01
N GLY A 3 1.93 7.05 -14.14
CA GLY A 3 2.49 5.74 -14.49
C GLY A 3 1.45 4.74 -14.98
N LYS A 4 0.46 5.18 -15.74
CA LYS A 4 -0.71 4.38 -16.19
C LYS A 4 -0.36 3.03 -16.81
N LYS A 5 0.74 2.94 -17.55
CA LYS A 5 1.18 1.69 -18.20
C LYS A 5 1.52 0.56 -17.22
N TYR A 6 1.72 0.91 -15.93
CA TYR A 6 2.03 -0.03 -14.85
C TYR A 6 0.87 -0.26 -13.89
N ILE A 7 -0.33 0.25 -14.20
CA ILE A 7 -1.49 0.23 -13.30
C ILE A 7 -2.66 -0.45 -14.00
N GLU A 8 -3.20 -1.47 -13.35
CA GLU A 8 -4.44 -2.14 -13.73
C GLU A 8 -5.50 -1.92 -12.65
N ILE A 9 -6.69 -1.52 -13.08
CA ILE A 9 -7.85 -1.29 -12.20
C ILE A 9 -9.02 -2.08 -12.76
N GLY A 10 -9.61 -2.92 -11.92
CA GLY A 10 -10.77 -3.73 -12.25
C GLY A 10 -12.05 -2.91 -12.45
N ASP A 11 -13.12 -3.60 -12.71
CA ASP A 11 -14.42 -3.00 -12.99
C ASP A 11 -15.14 -2.55 -11.70
N TYR A 12 -16.06 -1.60 -11.85
CA TYR A 12 -16.92 -1.09 -10.77
C TYR A 12 -16.17 -0.53 -9.56
N CYS A 13 -14.95 -0.01 -9.77
CA CYS A 13 -14.18 0.65 -8.73
C CYS A 13 -14.57 2.11 -8.59
N LEU A 14 -14.67 2.59 -7.34
CA LEU A 14 -14.85 3.99 -7.02
C LEU A 14 -13.60 4.51 -6.32
N ILE A 15 -13.00 5.55 -6.87
CA ILE A 15 -11.81 6.20 -6.30
C ILE A 15 -12.20 7.61 -5.85
N GLY A 16 -12.08 7.87 -4.56
CA GLY A 16 -12.43 9.15 -3.97
C GLY A 16 -11.61 10.31 -4.54
N ARG A 17 -12.18 11.51 -4.45
CA ARG A 17 -11.53 12.75 -4.94
C ARG A 17 -10.15 12.94 -4.32
N ASN A 18 -9.29 13.71 -5.00
CA ASN A 18 -7.93 14.06 -4.59
C ASN A 18 -7.01 12.84 -4.32
N SER A 19 -7.36 11.68 -4.82
CA SER A 19 -6.54 10.49 -4.64
C SER A 19 -5.37 10.46 -5.62
N HIS A 20 -4.21 10.04 -5.13
CA HIS A 20 -2.99 9.89 -5.91
C HIS A 20 -2.64 8.41 -6.02
N ILE A 21 -2.66 7.89 -7.24
CA ILE A 21 -2.22 6.53 -7.56
C ILE A 21 -1.03 6.67 -8.51
N THR A 22 0.15 6.31 -8.04
CA THR A 22 1.41 6.54 -8.74
C THR A 22 2.25 5.27 -8.80
N ALA A 23 2.62 4.87 -10.00
CA ALA A 23 3.58 3.79 -10.23
C ALA A 23 4.84 4.38 -10.88
N HIS A 24 5.98 4.12 -10.26
CA HIS A 24 7.28 4.64 -10.70
C HIS A 24 8.09 3.56 -11.39
N GLU A 25 8.65 3.89 -12.53
CA GLU A 25 9.60 3.02 -13.22
C GLU A 25 10.94 3.05 -12.48
N MET A 26 11.39 1.86 -12.07
CA MET A 26 12.66 1.67 -11.40
C MET A 26 13.35 0.44 -12.00
N PRO A 27 14.57 0.60 -12.59
CA PRO A 27 15.25 -0.51 -13.27
C PRO A 27 15.47 -1.74 -12.39
N GLN A 28 15.74 -1.54 -11.10
CA GLN A 28 15.94 -2.62 -10.14
C GLN A 28 14.65 -3.39 -9.77
N TYR A 29 13.48 -2.84 -10.07
CA TYR A 29 12.18 -3.46 -9.83
C TYR A 29 11.43 -3.61 -11.15
N ASN A 30 11.84 -4.59 -11.96
CA ASN A 30 11.29 -4.81 -13.30
C ASN A 30 9.95 -5.59 -13.26
N THR A 31 8.96 -5.03 -12.58
CA THR A 31 7.62 -5.59 -12.50
C THR A 31 6.74 -4.93 -13.56
N PRO A 32 6.14 -5.69 -14.50
CA PRO A 32 5.36 -5.12 -15.59
C PRO A 32 4.07 -4.41 -15.11
N VAL A 33 3.41 -4.96 -14.09
CA VAL A 33 2.27 -4.33 -13.42
C VAL A 33 2.65 -4.05 -11.99
N LYS A 34 2.77 -2.78 -11.64
CA LYS A 34 3.19 -2.36 -10.30
C LYS A 34 2.03 -2.13 -9.35
N ILE A 35 0.87 -1.76 -9.85
CA ILE A 35 -0.35 -1.61 -9.07
C ILE A 35 -1.46 -2.37 -9.77
N SER A 36 -2.06 -3.33 -9.07
CA SER A 36 -3.21 -4.09 -9.53
C SER A 36 -4.33 -3.97 -8.51
N ILE A 37 -5.51 -3.54 -8.94
CA ILE A 37 -6.69 -3.34 -8.11
C ILE A 37 -7.81 -4.20 -8.68
N GLY A 38 -8.36 -5.10 -7.87
CA GLY A 38 -9.47 -5.98 -8.24
C GLY A 38 -10.80 -5.25 -8.35
N ASP A 39 -11.81 -5.96 -8.82
CA ASP A 39 -13.15 -5.41 -9.08
C ASP A 39 -13.84 -4.95 -7.78
N GLY A 40 -14.75 -3.98 -7.90
CA GLY A 40 -15.67 -3.58 -6.85
C GLY A 40 -15.03 -2.84 -5.67
N CYS A 41 -13.80 -2.39 -5.81
CA CYS A 41 -13.12 -1.64 -4.75
C CYS A 41 -13.71 -0.23 -4.57
N MET A 42 -13.83 0.21 -3.32
CA MET A 42 -14.32 1.55 -2.98
C MET A 42 -13.32 2.27 -2.08
N PHE A 43 -12.59 3.20 -2.66
CA PHE A 43 -11.56 3.97 -1.96
C PHE A 43 -12.08 5.34 -1.55
N GLY A 44 -11.86 5.69 -0.28
CA GLY A 44 -12.18 7.01 0.25
C GLY A 44 -11.35 8.13 -0.41
N PRO A 45 -11.69 9.40 -0.15
CA PRO A 45 -10.93 10.51 -0.69
C PRO A 45 -9.52 10.63 -0.11
N ASP A 46 -8.68 11.40 -0.78
CA ASP A 46 -7.31 11.73 -0.36
C ASP A 46 -6.42 10.49 -0.17
N MET A 47 -6.70 9.41 -0.90
CA MET A 47 -5.86 8.21 -0.87
C MET A 47 -4.51 8.45 -1.53
N HIS A 48 -3.46 7.82 -1.01
CA HIS A 48 -2.15 7.80 -1.64
C HIS A 48 -1.65 6.37 -1.80
N ILE A 49 -1.62 5.88 -3.04
CA ILE A 49 -0.99 4.61 -3.39
C ILE A 49 0.26 4.93 -4.21
N THR A 50 1.42 4.46 -3.75
CA THR A 50 2.68 4.67 -4.46
C THR A 50 3.50 3.38 -4.52
N ALA A 51 3.83 2.95 -5.74
CA ALA A 51 4.54 1.70 -5.99
C ALA A 51 5.79 1.91 -6.84
N VAL A 52 6.86 1.24 -6.46
CA VAL A 52 8.06 1.03 -7.28
C VAL A 52 8.24 -0.45 -7.61
N ASN A 53 7.81 -1.33 -6.73
CA ASN A 53 7.92 -2.78 -6.85
C ASN A 53 6.57 -3.40 -7.22
N SER A 54 5.68 -3.66 -6.24
CA SER A 54 4.38 -4.25 -6.51
C SER A 54 3.40 -4.01 -5.36
N ILE A 55 2.20 -3.53 -5.70
CA ILE A 55 1.04 -3.44 -4.80
C ILE A 55 -0.12 -4.15 -5.47
N ARG A 56 -0.62 -5.22 -4.83
CA ARG A 56 -1.77 -5.98 -5.30
C ARG A 56 -2.91 -5.84 -4.32
N ILE A 57 -4.05 -5.37 -4.80
CA ILE A 57 -5.28 -5.18 -4.01
C ILE A 57 -6.35 -6.08 -4.62
N GLY A 58 -6.92 -6.95 -3.80
CA GLY A 58 -7.97 -7.88 -4.20
C GLY A 58 -9.30 -7.20 -4.52
N LYS A 59 -10.36 -7.98 -4.56
CA LYS A 59 -11.72 -7.52 -4.89
C LYS A 59 -12.44 -6.99 -3.67
N ASN A 60 -13.37 -6.07 -3.90
CA ASN A 60 -14.28 -5.53 -2.86
C ASN A 60 -13.55 -4.92 -1.65
N VAL A 61 -12.36 -4.40 -1.84
CA VAL A 61 -11.63 -3.72 -0.78
C VAL A 61 -12.23 -2.33 -0.55
N ARG A 62 -12.46 -2.00 0.72
CA ARG A 62 -12.95 -0.68 1.10
C ARG A 62 -11.93 0.07 1.95
N THR A 63 -11.72 1.35 1.66
CA THR A 63 -10.89 2.21 2.52
C THR A 63 -11.66 3.43 3.02
N GLY A 64 -11.28 3.91 4.19
CA GLY A 64 -11.61 5.25 4.65
C GLY A 64 -10.80 6.30 3.88
N LYS A 65 -10.88 7.55 4.31
CA LYS A 65 -10.15 8.66 3.70
C LYS A 65 -8.68 8.67 4.14
N SER A 66 -7.82 9.29 3.34
CA SER A 66 -6.40 9.56 3.66
C SER A 66 -5.59 8.31 3.99
N VAL A 67 -5.91 7.16 3.39
CA VAL A 67 -5.15 5.93 3.55
C VAL A 67 -3.88 5.99 2.69
N LEU A 68 -2.75 5.59 3.28
CA LEU A 68 -1.47 5.43 2.59
C LEU A 68 -1.18 3.95 2.34
N ILE A 69 -0.84 3.60 1.09
CA ILE A 69 -0.29 2.29 0.72
C ILE A 69 1.00 2.56 -0.04
N SER A 70 2.15 2.22 0.56
CA SER A 70 3.46 2.53 -0.01
C SER A 70 4.42 1.36 0.13
N ASP A 71 4.94 0.89 -1.00
CA ASP A 71 5.94 -0.18 -1.04
C ASP A 71 7.38 0.33 -1.07
N ASN A 72 7.60 1.62 -0.87
CA ASN A 72 8.91 2.23 -1.08
C ASN A 72 9.31 3.24 0.00
N SER A 73 10.61 3.53 0.04
CA SER A 73 11.22 4.50 0.94
C SER A 73 12.47 5.13 0.31
N HIS A 74 12.92 6.26 0.89
CA HIS A 74 14.17 6.93 0.50
C HIS A 74 15.38 6.24 1.16
N GLY A 75 15.80 5.12 0.56
CA GLY A 75 16.91 4.27 1.01
C GLY A 75 16.48 3.15 1.95
N ASP A 76 17.30 2.11 2.02
CA ASP A 76 17.14 1.03 3.01
C ASP A 76 17.43 1.58 4.41
N PRO A 77 16.48 1.56 5.34
CA PRO A 77 16.70 2.07 6.69
C PRO A 77 17.77 1.29 7.49
N LYS A 78 18.13 0.10 7.02
CA LYS A 78 19.19 -0.71 7.62
C LYS A 78 20.60 -0.37 7.10
N ASP A 79 20.67 0.34 5.97
CA ASP A 79 21.96 0.75 5.41
C ASP A 79 22.50 1.98 6.12
N MET A 80 23.46 1.75 7.02
CA MET A 80 24.08 2.80 7.83
C MET A 80 24.83 3.81 6.98
N ALA A 81 25.33 3.43 5.81
CA ALA A 81 26.07 4.34 4.91
C ALA A 81 25.16 5.46 4.36
N LEU A 82 23.86 5.21 4.27
CA LEU A 82 22.90 6.19 3.77
C LEU A 82 22.58 7.31 4.77
N ARG A 83 22.95 7.17 6.03
CA ARG A 83 22.58 8.14 7.08
C ARG A 83 23.14 9.53 6.85
N ASN A 84 24.30 9.64 6.23
CA ASN A 84 24.97 10.91 5.91
C ASN A 84 24.59 11.42 4.53
N ILE A 85 23.67 10.76 3.82
CA ILE A 85 23.21 11.17 2.51
C ILE A 85 21.82 11.80 2.66
N ALA A 86 21.61 12.97 2.04
CA ALA A 86 20.31 13.62 2.05
C ALA A 86 19.23 12.66 1.50
N PRO A 87 18.03 12.56 2.10
CA PRO A 87 17.00 11.60 1.69
C PRO A 87 16.69 11.63 0.19
N ASN A 88 16.63 12.81 -0.41
CA ASN A 88 16.38 12.97 -1.85
C ASN A 88 17.48 12.37 -2.75
N ALA A 89 18.69 12.22 -2.22
CA ALA A 89 19.83 11.65 -2.95
C ALA A 89 20.01 10.15 -2.70
N ARG A 90 19.23 9.56 -1.80
CA ARG A 90 19.29 8.13 -1.52
C ARG A 90 18.62 7.34 -2.64
N PRO A 91 19.11 6.13 -2.97
CA PRO A 91 18.41 5.26 -3.89
C PRO A 91 17.03 4.88 -3.33
N ILE A 92 16.02 4.88 -4.16
CA ILE A 92 14.70 4.38 -3.75
C ILE A 92 14.79 2.88 -3.45
N TYR A 93 14.17 2.47 -2.37
CA TYR A 93 14.21 1.09 -1.86
C TYR A 93 12.81 0.56 -1.59
N SER A 94 12.60 -0.71 -1.89
CA SER A 94 11.40 -1.46 -1.51
C SER A 94 11.81 -2.68 -0.70
N LYS A 95 11.28 -2.78 0.52
CA LYS A 95 11.45 -3.96 1.37
C LYS A 95 10.74 -5.20 0.79
N GLY A 96 9.71 -4.98 -0.04
CA GLY A 96 8.92 -6.05 -0.63
C GLY A 96 7.55 -5.58 -1.11
N ALA A 97 6.89 -6.44 -1.86
CA ALA A 97 5.55 -6.20 -2.36
C ALA A 97 4.52 -6.06 -1.22
N ILE A 98 3.44 -5.34 -1.50
CA ILE A 98 2.24 -5.31 -0.65
C ILE A 98 1.16 -6.14 -1.32
N VAL A 99 0.51 -7.00 -0.54
CA VAL A 99 -0.63 -7.80 -0.98
C VAL A 99 -1.80 -7.58 -0.02
N ILE A 100 -2.94 -7.16 -0.54
CA ILE A 100 -4.18 -6.97 0.21
C ILE A 100 -5.21 -7.92 -0.38
N GLY A 101 -5.73 -8.83 0.44
CA GLY A 101 -6.71 -9.84 0.04
C GLY A 101 -8.09 -9.23 -0.27
N ASP A 102 -9.01 -10.10 -0.69
CA ASP A 102 -10.38 -9.70 -0.98
C ASP A 102 -11.14 -9.29 0.29
N ASN A 103 -12.14 -8.44 0.14
CA ASN A 103 -13.06 -8.06 1.23
C ASN A 103 -12.40 -7.40 2.45
N VAL A 104 -11.19 -6.84 2.29
CA VAL A 104 -10.49 -6.15 3.37
C VAL A 104 -11.10 -4.76 3.59
N TRP A 105 -11.27 -4.39 4.85
CA TRP A 105 -11.65 -3.03 5.23
C TRP A 105 -10.49 -2.32 5.92
N ILE A 106 -10.08 -1.17 5.37
CA ILE A 106 -9.00 -0.33 5.91
C ILE A 106 -9.59 0.97 6.43
N GLY A 107 -9.44 1.21 7.72
CA GLY A 107 -9.92 2.41 8.39
C GLY A 107 -9.22 3.68 7.93
N GLU A 108 -9.85 4.82 8.22
CA GLU A 108 -9.34 6.16 7.88
C GLU A 108 -7.93 6.39 8.40
N LYS A 109 -7.08 7.03 7.59
CA LYS A 109 -5.70 7.42 7.93
C LYS A 109 -4.78 6.25 8.29
N ALA A 110 -5.14 5.02 7.96
CA ALA A 110 -4.22 3.90 8.13
C ALA A 110 -3.08 3.97 7.11
N ALA A 111 -1.91 3.43 7.48
CA ALA A 111 -0.76 3.29 6.60
C ALA A 111 -0.37 1.82 6.45
N ILE A 112 -0.28 1.35 5.21
CA ILE A 112 0.16 0.00 4.87
C ILE A 112 1.56 0.11 4.25
N LEU A 113 2.54 -0.52 4.88
CA LEU A 113 3.93 -0.37 4.52
C LEU A 113 4.49 -1.58 3.74
N ALA A 114 5.65 -1.37 3.12
CA ALA A 114 6.30 -2.33 2.24
C ALA A 114 6.48 -3.72 2.87
N GLY A 115 6.27 -4.76 2.07
CA GLY A 115 6.46 -6.16 2.46
C GLY A 115 5.32 -6.76 3.28
N VAL A 116 4.17 -6.07 3.38
CA VAL A 116 3.02 -6.52 4.17
C VAL A 116 2.02 -7.28 3.30
N THR A 117 1.55 -8.41 3.81
CA THR A 117 0.37 -9.12 3.30
C THR A 117 -0.78 -9.00 4.30
N ILE A 118 -1.93 -8.51 3.85
CA ILE A 118 -3.18 -8.46 4.61
C ILE A 118 -4.11 -9.53 4.05
N GLY A 119 -4.49 -10.49 4.88
CA GLY A 119 -5.35 -11.60 4.50
C GLY A 119 -6.78 -11.18 4.19
N GLU A 120 -7.48 -12.02 3.44
CA GLU A 120 -8.89 -11.84 3.07
C GLU A 120 -9.75 -11.52 4.29
N GLY A 121 -10.71 -10.61 4.14
CA GLY A 121 -11.68 -10.26 5.17
C GLY A 121 -11.12 -9.59 6.42
N ALA A 122 -9.83 -9.24 6.44
CA ALA A 122 -9.25 -8.55 7.58
C ALA A 122 -9.77 -7.11 7.71
N ILE A 123 -9.74 -6.60 8.92
CA ILE A 123 -10.12 -5.22 9.25
C ILE A 123 -8.92 -4.52 9.86
N ILE A 124 -8.57 -3.37 9.30
CA ILE A 124 -7.51 -2.50 9.79
C ILE A 124 -8.15 -1.26 10.43
N GLY A 125 -7.88 -1.04 11.70
CA GLY A 125 -8.41 0.10 12.45
C GLY A 125 -7.93 1.45 11.91
N ALA A 126 -8.69 2.49 12.17
CA ALA A 126 -8.30 3.85 11.82
C ALA A 126 -6.98 4.24 12.49
N ASN A 127 -6.16 5.04 11.80
CA ASN A 127 -4.82 5.48 12.22
C ASN A 127 -3.80 4.35 12.47
N ALA A 128 -4.09 3.11 12.11
CA ALA A 128 -3.15 2.02 12.25
C ALA A 128 -1.96 2.15 11.30
N VAL A 129 -0.77 1.72 11.74
CA VAL A 129 0.41 1.60 10.89
C VAL A 129 0.78 0.13 10.80
N VAL A 130 0.48 -0.48 9.64
CA VAL A 130 0.69 -1.92 9.42
C VAL A 130 2.10 -2.16 8.91
N THR A 131 2.91 -2.81 9.73
CA THR A 131 4.32 -3.11 9.47
C THR A 131 4.62 -4.61 9.37
N LYS A 132 3.63 -5.46 9.67
CA LYS A 132 3.72 -6.92 9.64
C LYS A 132 2.46 -7.51 8.99
N ASN A 133 2.55 -8.75 8.54
CA ASN A 133 1.43 -9.47 7.95
C ASN A 133 0.24 -9.58 8.93
N ILE A 134 -0.95 -9.47 8.37
CA ILE A 134 -2.22 -9.60 9.09
C ILE A 134 -2.93 -10.86 8.55
N PRO A 135 -3.24 -11.85 9.40
CA PRO A 135 -3.96 -13.05 8.98
C PRO A 135 -5.36 -12.75 8.43
N PRO A 136 -5.93 -13.63 7.62
CA PRO A 136 -7.31 -13.50 7.17
C PRO A 136 -8.30 -13.38 8.35
N TYR A 137 -9.35 -12.62 8.14
CA TYR A 137 -10.47 -12.42 9.08
C TYR A 137 -10.09 -11.90 10.46
N SER A 138 -8.89 -11.30 10.58
CA SER A 138 -8.40 -10.69 11.81
C SER A 138 -8.72 -9.22 11.87
N ILE A 139 -8.79 -8.67 13.07
CA ILE A 139 -8.86 -7.24 13.33
C ILE A 139 -7.52 -6.78 13.88
N ALA A 140 -6.91 -5.80 13.24
CA ALA A 140 -5.65 -5.22 13.66
C ALA A 140 -5.77 -3.70 13.85
N ALA A 141 -5.14 -3.16 14.88
CA ALA A 141 -5.17 -1.73 15.17
C ALA A 141 -3.87 -1.29 15.86
N GLY A 142 -3.64 0.01 15.90
CA GLY A 142 -2.55 0.63 16.65
C GLY A 142 -1.31 0.99 15.80
N ILE A 143 -0.32 1.58 16.45
CA ILE A 143 0.95 2.01 15.89
C ILE A 143 2.10 1.46 16.74
N PRO A 144 2.83 0.43 16.28
CA PRO A 144 2.55 -0.41 15.13
C PRO A 144 1.29 -1.25 15.33
N ALA A 145 0.61 -1.60 14.24
CA ALA A 145 -0.61 -2.39 14.30
C ALA A 145 -0.36 -3.78 14.90
N ARG A 146 -1.29 -4.20 15.77
CA ARG A 146 -1.32 -5.52 16.40
C ARG A 146 -2.70 -6.14 16.21
N ILE A 147 -2.75 -7.45 16.14
CA ILE A 147 -4.00 -8.21 16.10
C ILE A 147 -4.69 -8.05 17.45
N ILE A 148 -5.94 -7.58 17.43
CA ILE A 148 -6.78 -7.41 18.61
C ILE A 148 -7.94 -8.40 18.64
N LYS A 149 -8.22 -9.05 17.51
CA LYS A 149 -9.24 -10.10 17.41
C LYS A 149 -9.06 -10.96 16.17
#